data_0eaeefc1f24b73dd65ef67eef144c606
#
_entry.id   0eaeefc1f24b73dd65ef67eef144c606
#
_cell.length_a   1.000
_cell.length_b   1.000
_cell.length_c   1.000
_cell.angle_alpha   90.00
_cell.angle_beta   90.00
_cell.angle_gamma   90.00
#
_symmetry.space_group_name_H-M   'P 1'
#
loop_
_entity.id
_entity.type
_entity.pdbx_description
1 polymer ?
#
loop_
_entity_poly.entity_id
_entity_poly.type
_entity_poly.pdbx_seq_one_letter_code
_entity_poly.pdbx_strand_id
1 'polypeptide(L)'
;MSRLTRFIVILVLLAGVMLGLVYTLTWRPVPREDAPVTCNPARKAPVLVPGQALKVMTWNIQYLAGKRYVFWYDMADGSGQDERPTPEDVAYNLDEVARVIRDEQPDIVLLQEVNDGAKNTDYDDQLALLQERVTDLYPCSTEAFYWKADFIPHPHIAGSVGMKLATLSRYEIDRAERIQLPIRDANLISRQFQPKRALLVNYLPLRDGGHLAVINTHLDTFMDGDDAMQRQVQATSKLLDKFEASGTPWLIGGDFNLLPLGQYQRLPVEQRSLYQPDSQLHVLWDKYPMIPNNVEVSGLDRLKWLTHFPNDPRISGPDRTVDYLFYSPRLKRVGASVRQEDTLLISNHLPVIGRFLLPVLP
;
A
#
# COMPACT_ATOMS: atom_id res chain seq x y z
N MET A 1 43.24 -4.34 36.16
CA MET A 1 41.86 -4.80 35.85
C MET A 1 41.85 -6.33 35.94
N SER A 2 40.91 -6.87 36.73
CA SER A 2 40.69 -8.31 36.78
C SER A 2 40.25 -8.88 35.43
N ARG A 3 40.43 -10.21 35.21
CA ARG A 3 39.92 -10.86 33.99
C ARG A 3 38.43 -10.67 33.82
N LEU A 4 37.67 -10.70 34.91
CA LEU A 4 36.22 -10.44 34.95
C LEU A 4 35.89 -9.00 34.50
N THR A 5 36.62 -7.99 34.97
CA THR A 5 36.39 -6.59 34.57
C THR A 5 36.67 -6.37 33.09
N ARG A 6 37.72 -6.98 32.53
CA ARG A 6 38.00 -6.92 31.10
C ARG A 6 36.90 -7.59 30.25
N PHE A 7 36.41 -8.75 30.70
CA PHE A 7 35.31 -9.45 30.05
C PHE A 7 34.03 -8.60 30.02
N ILE A 8 33.66 -7.99 31.16
CA ILE A 8 32.49 -7.09 31.26
C ILE A 8 32.65 -5.87 30.32
N VAL A 9 33.82 -5.25 30.32
CA VAL A 9 34.10 -4.10 29.43
C VAL A 9 33.95 -4.49 27.95
N ILE A 10 34.48 -5.66 27.55
CA ILE A 10 34.34 -6.16 26.16
C ILE A 10 32.86 -6.38 25.83
N LEU A 11 32.07 -7.00 26.71
CA LEU A 11 30.63 -7.20 26.47
C LEU A 11 29.88 -5.88 26.31
N VAL A 12 30.17 -4.88 27.15
CA VAL A 12 29.54 -3.55 27.05
C VAL A 12 29.92 -2.87 25.73
N LEU A 13 31.18 -2.96 25.31
CA LEU A 13 31.61 -2.42 24.02
C LEU A 13 30.93 -3.11 22.85
N LEU A 14 30.85 -4.45 22.87
CA LEU A 14 30.15 -5.21 21.83
C LEU A 14 28.66 -4.86 21.78
N ALA A 15 27.99 -4.74 22.93
CA ALA A 15 26.61 -4.30 23.00
C ALA A 15 26.43 -2.87 22.43
N GLY A 16 27.36 -1.96 22.76
CA GLY A 16 27.38 -0.60 22.20
C GLY A 16 27.56 -0.57 20.68
N VAL A 17 28.48 -1.40 20.15
CA VAL A 17 28.68 -1.55 18.70
C VAL A 17 27.42 -2.12 18.03
N MET A 18 26.83 -3.17 18.60
CA MET A 18 25.58 -3.76 18.08
C MET A 18 24.42 -2.75 18.05
N LEU A 19 24.24 -1.99 19.13
CA LEU A 19 23.21 -0.94 19.15
C LEU A 19 23.52 0.17 18.13
N GLY A 20 24.78 0.54 17.96
CA GLY A 20 25.21 1.48 16.93
C GLY A 20 24.90 0.98 15.52
N LEU A 21 25.17 -0.31 15.24
CA LEU A 21 24.83 -0.93 13.96
C LEU A 21 23.33 -0.94 13.72
N VAL A 22 22.53 -1.38 14.69
CA VAL A 22 21.05 -1.31 14.58
C VAL A 22 20.61 0.11 14.30
N TYR A 23 21.23 1.09 14.97
CA TYR A 23 20.91 2.49 14.78
C TYR A 23 21.26 2.99 13.37
N THR A 24 22.37 2.61 12.81
CA THR A 24 22.82 3.05 11.46
C THR A 24 22.14 2.32 10.32
N LEU A 25 21.78 1.05 10.50
CA LEU A 25 21.20 0.19 9.47
C LEU A 25 19.67 0.32 9.35
N THR A 26 19.01 1.07 10.24
CA THR A 26 17.56 1.20 10.26
C THR A 26 17.11 2.63 10.01
N TRP A 27 16.02 2.74 9.25
CA TRP A 27 15.41 4.00 8.90
C TRP A 27 14.44 4.49 9.99
N ARG A 28 14.46 5.78 10.29
CA ARG A 28 13.64 6.43 11.32
C ARG A 28 12.99 7.69 10.79
N PRO A 29 11.85 7.54 10.10
CA PRO A 29 11.10 8.69 9.63
C PRO A 29 10.47 9.45 10.79
N VAL A 30 10.27 10.74 10.58
CA VAL A 30 9.45 11.54 11.49
C VAL A 30 7.96 11.19 11.30
N PRO A 31 7.11 11.40 12.33
CA PRO A 31 5.69 11.01 12.25
C PRO A 31 4.92 11.69 11.11
N ARG A 32 5.35 12.86 10.67
CA ARG A 32 4.79 13.58 9.53
C ARG A 32 5.90 14.33 8.83
N GLU A 33 6.03 14.11 7.54
CA GLU A 33 7.07 14.71 6.71
C GLU A 33 6.53 15.00 5.31
N ASP A 34 7.10 16.00 4.65
CA ASP A 34 6.80 16.24 3.24
C ASP A 34 7.28 15.06 2.40
N ALA A 35 6.46 14.63 1.46
CA ALA A 35 6.82 13.62 0.48
C ALA A 35 7.25 14.31 -0.83
N PRO A 36 8.24 13.76 -1.55
CA PRO A 36 8.71 14.34 -2.78
C PRO A 36 7.60 14.35 -3.83
N VAL A 37 7.42 15.50 -4.50
CA VAL A 37 6.57 15.66 -5.67
C VAL A 37 7.48 15.82 -6.87
N THR A 38 7.43 14.88 -7.79
CA THR A 38 8.19 14.92 -9.04
C THR A 38 7.25 15.15 -10.20
N CYS A 39 7.36 16.31 -10.86
CA CYS A 39 6.60 16.59 -12.08
C CYS A 39 7.54 16.84 -13.25
N ASN A 40 7.18 16.36 -14.43
CA ASN A 40 7.94 16.57 -15.67
C ASN A 40 7.89 18.06 -16.06
N PRO A 41 9.02 18.79 -16.05
CA PRO A 41 9.03 20.23 -16.34
C PRO A 41 8.66 20.54 -17.80
N ALA A 42 8.84 19.59 -18.72
CA ALA A 42 8.50 19.74 -20.14
C ALA A 42 7.02 19.52 -20.42
N ARG A 43 6.25 19.04 -19.44
CA ARG A 43 4.83 18.71 -19.61
C ARG A 43 4.01 19.24 -18.43
N LYS A 44 3.39 20.40 -18.66
CA LYS A 44 2.53 20.98 -17.61
C LYS A 44 1.32 20.11 -17.32
N ALA A 45 1.19 19.66 -16.07
CA ALA A 45 0.02 18.93 -15.60
C ALA A 45 -1.18 19.89 -15.50
N PRO A 46 -2.39 19.46 -15.95
CA PRO A 46 -3.59 20.26 -15.77
C PRO A 46 -4.04 20.26 -14.30
N VAL A 47 -4.77 21.31 -13.92
CA VAL A 47 -5.45 21.42 -12.62
C VAL A 47 -6.81 20.76 -12.72
N LEU A 48 -7.29 20.12 -11.65
CA LEU A 48 -8.62 19.53 -11.58
C LEU A 48 -9.72 20.59 -11.71
N VAL A 49 -10.81 20.21 -12.38
CA VAL A 49 -11.96 21.09 -12.58
C VAL A 49 -13.17 20.54 -11.79
N PRO A 50 -13.85 21.38 -10.98
CA PRO A 50 -15.09 20.98 -10.33
C PRO A 50 -16.11 20.40 -11.31
N GLY A 51 -16.81 19.33 -10.91
CA GLY A 51 -17.79 18.64 -11.75
C GLY A 51 -17.19 17.67 -12.78
N GLN A 52 -15.87 17.63 -12.99
CA GLN A 52 -15.28 16.66 -13.92
C GLN A 52 -15.34 15.23 -13.37
N ALA A 53 -15.31 14.28 -14.30
CA ALA A 53 -15.12 12.87 -13.96
C ALA A 53 -13.63 12.59 -13.65
N LEU A 54 -13.39 11.74 -12.65
CA LEU A 54 -12.06 11.29 -12.23
C LEU A 54 -12.07 9.77 -12.14
N LYS A 55 -11.15 9.11 -12.85
CA LYS A 55 -10.92 7.66 -12.78
C LYS A 55 -9.70 7.40 -11.90
N VAL A 56 -9.88 6.63 -10.84
CA VAL A 56 -8.82 6.27 -9.89
C VAL A 56 -8.66 4.77 -9.85
N MET A 57 -7.41 4.30 -9.89
CA MET A 57 -7.02 2.92 -9.73
C MET A 57 -6.17 2.77 -8.47
N THR A 58 -6.42 1.75 -7.65
CA THR A 58 -5.49 1.30 -6.61
C THR A 58 -5.07 -0.13 -6.88
N TRP A 59 -3.77 -0.42 -6.72
CA TRP A 59 -3.22 -1.74 -6.99
C TRP A 59 -1.95 -2.01 -6.18
N ASN A 60 -1.98 -3.04 -5.35
CA ASN A 60 -0.77 -3.63 -4.78
C ASN A 60 -0.11 -4.48 -5.88
N ILE A 61 1.10 -4.10 -6.32
CA ILE A 61 1.80 -4.75 -7.43
C ILE A 61 2.77 -5.85 -6.98
N GLN A 62 2.76 -6.20 -5.69
CA GLN A 62 3.58 -7.29 -5.12
C GLN A 62 5.05 -7.18 -5.56
N TYR A 63 5.64 -5.98 -5.47
CA TYR A 63 7.00 -5.67 -5.94
C TYR A 63 7.35 -6.36 -7.28
N LEU A 64 6.37 -6.51 -8.18
CA LEU A 64 6.47 -7.12 -9.51
C LEU A 64 6.87 -8.61 -9.50
N ALA A 65 6.66 -9.33 -8.40
CA ALA A 65 7.00 -10.74 -8.31
C ALA A 65 6.09 -11.63 -9.17
N GLY A 66 4.80 -11.31 -9.23
CA GLY A 66 3.81 -12.14 -9.91
C GLY A 66 3.40 -13.40 -9.14
N LYS A 67 2.63 -14.26 -9.80
CA LYS A 67 1.96 -15.42 -9.17
C LYS A 67 2.75 -16.72 -9.18
N ARG A 68 3.98 -16.73 -9.69
CA ARG A 68 4.78 -17.97 -9.83
C ARG A 68 5.42 -18.44 -8.54
N TYR A 69 5.49 -17.56 -7.52
CA TYR A 69 6.26 -17.75 -6.31
C TYR A 69 5.36 -18.00 -5.11
N VAL A 70 5.84 -18.83 -4.17
CA VAL A 70 5.24 -19.04 -2.86
C VAL A 70 6.25 -18.59 -1.81
N PHE A 71 6.15 -17.34 -1.40
CA PHE A 71 7.08 -16.79 -0.42
C PHE A 71 6.77 -17.31 0.99
N TRP A 72 7.78 -17.25 1.84
CA TRP A 72 7.67 -17.71 3.23
C TRP A 72 6.47 -17.10 3.99
N TYR A 73 6.06 -15.90 3.68
CA TYR A 73 4.92 -15.19 4.30
C TYR A 73 3.57 -15.47 3.62
N ASP A 74 3.54 -16.14 2.48
CA ASP A 74 2.29 -16.50 1.79
C ASP A 74 1.57 -17.66 2.49
N MET A 75 2.32 -18.43 3.28
CA MET A 75 1.80 -19.57 4.03
C MET A 75 1.69 -19.22 5.51
N ALA A 76 0.54 -19.58 6.13
CA ALA A 76 0.29 -19.28 7.54
C ALA A 76 1.31 -19.92 8.50
N ASP A 77 1.96 -21.01 8.10
CA ASP A 77 3.01 -21.71 8.84
C ASP A 77 4.43 -21.29 8.46
N GLY A 78 4.58 -20.30 7.55
CA GLY A 78 5.88 -19.83 7.09
C GLY A 78 6.62 -20.81 6.15
N SER A 79 5.94 -21.81 5.58
CA SER A 79 6.55 -22.88 4.78
C SER A 79 6.75 -22.55 3.29
N GLY A 80 6.44 -21.34 2.86
CA GLY A 80 6.74 -20.89 1.49
C GLY A 80 8.24 -20.94 1.22
N GLN A 81 8.61 -21.50 0.05
CA GLN A 81 10.00 -21.88 -0.27
C GLN A 81 10.77 -20.79 -0.99
N ASP A 82 10.08 -19.81 -1.57
CA ASP A 82 10.71 -18.80 -2.42
C ASP A 82 11.07 -17.55 -1.59
N GLU A 83 12.22 -16.94 -1.94
CA GLU A 83 12.71 -15.74 -1.26
C GLU A 83 12.77 -14.53 -2.18
N ARG A 84 12.83 -14.75 -3.50
CA ARG A 84 12.89 -13.68 -4.50
C ARG A 84 12.34 -14.14 -5.86
N PRO A 85 11.74 -13.22 -6.63
CA PRO A 85 11.44 -13.47 -8.04
C PRO A 85 12.73 -13.48 -8.89
N THR A 86 12.65 -14.03 -10.09
CA THR A 86 13.72 -13.86 -11.09
C THR A 86 13.67 -12.47 -11.73
N PRO A 87 14.80 -11.92 -12.20
CA PRO A 87 14.81 -10.64 -12.93
C PRO A 87 13.91 -10.63 -14.16
N GLU A 88 13.81 -11.76 -14.86
CA GLU A 88 12.95 -11.92 -16.05
C GLU A 88 11.48 -11.81 -15.71
N ASP A 89 11.04 -12.40 -14.58
CA ASP A 89 9.64 -12.31 -14.13
C ASP A 89 9.32 -10.89 -13.63
N VAL A 90 10.26 -10.22 -12.94
CA VAL A 90 10.11 -8.81 -12.55
C VAL A 90 9.95 -7.92 -13.78
N ALA A 91 10.80 -8.09 -14.80
CA ALA A 91 10.71 -7.32 -16.05
C ALA A 91 9.39 -7.58 -16.80
N TYR A 92 8.97 -8.84 -16.89
CA TYR A 92 7.69 -9.21 -17.49
C TYR A 92 6.51 -8.56 -16.76
N ASN A 93 6.46 -8.67 -15.43
CA ASN A 93 5.37 -8.09 -14.64
C ASN A 93 5.37 -6.56 -14.67
N LEU A 94 6.54 -5.92 -14.77
CA LEU A 94 6.66 -4.48 -14.96
C LEU A 94 5.99 -4.03 -16.28
N ASP A 95 6.24 -4.75 -17.38
CA ASP A 95 5.62 -4.47 -18.66
C ASP A 95 4.10 -4.72 -18.63
N GLU A 96 3.65 -5.78 -17.94
CA GLU A 96 2.25 -6.08 -17.76
C GLU A 96 1.51 -5.05 -16.88
N VAL A 97 2.13 -4.60 -15.79
CA VAL A 97 1.58 -3.50 -14.96
C VAL A 97 1.43 -2.23 -15.81
N ALA A 98 2.45 -1.88 -16.59
CA ALA A 98 2.39 -0.74 -17.51
C ALA A 98 1.30 -0.91 -18.56
N ARG A 99 1.13 -2.11 -19.14
CA ARG A 99 0.06 -2.44 -20.10
C ARG A 99 -1.32 -2.21 -19.47
N VAL A 100 -1.57 -2.74 -18.28
CA VAL A 100 -2.85 -2.57 -17.58
C VAL A 100 -3.15 -1.09 -17.32
N ILE A 101 -2.16 -0.33 -16.85
CA ILE A 101 -2.30 1.12 -16.63
C ILE A 101 -2.61 1.85 -17.93
N ARG A 102 -1.96 1.48 -19.05
CA ARG A 102 -2.21 2.06 -20.38
C ARG A 102 -3.59 1.74 -20.91
N ASP A 103 -4.06 0.52 -20.74
CA ASP A 103 -5.39 0.09 -21.17
C ASP A 103 -6.51 0.79 -20.37
N GLU A 104 -6.36 0.83 -19.04
CA GLU A 104 -7.34 1.45 -18.17
C GLU A 104 -7.32 2.98 -18.23
N GLN A 105 -6.16 3.56 -18.48
CA GLN A 105 -5.96 5.01 -18.52
C GLN A 105 -6.58 5.74 -17.30
N PRO A 106 -6.30 5.32 -16.05
CA PRO A 106 -6.79 6.06 -14.91
C PRO A 106 -6.17 7.46 -14.85
N ASP A 107 -6.88 8.40 -14.25
CA ASP A 107 -6.37 9.75 -14.02
C ASP A 107 -5.36 9.77 -12.87
N ILE A 108 -5.57 8.88 -11.89
CA ILE A 108 -4.69 8.70 -10.74
C ILE A 108 -4.49 7.21 -10.50
N VAL A 109 -3.24 6.81 -10.26
CA VAL A 109 -2.86 5.44 -9.88
C VAL A 109 -2.23 5.46 -8.49
N LEU A 110 -2.74 4.62 -7.60
CA LEU A 110 -2.23 4.40 -6.24
C LEU A 110 -1.61 3.01 -6.19
N LEU A 111 -0.29 2.93 -6.07
CA LEU A 111 0.45 1.67 -6.06
C LEU A 111 1.01 1.39 -4.67
N GLN A 112 0.93 0.12 -4.27
CA GLN A 112 1.52 -0.40 -3.04
C GLN A 112 2.56 -1.46 -3.40
N GLU A 113 3.49 -1.71 -2.47
CA GLU A 113 4.61 -2.64 -2.64
C GLU A 113 5.48 -2.32 -3.85
N VAL A 114 5.84 -1.06 -4.01
CA VAL A 114 6.81 -0.62 -5.02
C VAL A 114 8.20 -0.64 -4.38
N ASN A 115 9.06 -1.56 -4.81
CA ASN A 115 10.41 -1.67 -4.26
C ASN A 115 11.36 -0.60 -4.82
N ASP A 116 12.32 -0.19 -3.95
CA ASP A 116 13.45 0.66 -4.28
C ASP A 116 14.61 0.32 -3.34
N GLY A 117 15.69 -0.20 -3.89
CA GLY A 117 16.86 -0.62 -3.14
C GLY A 117 16.68 -1.91 -2.32
N ALA A 118 15.67 -2.72 -2.62
CA ALA A 118 15.44 -4.01 -1.96
C ALA A 118 16.27 -5.13 -2.59
N LYS A 119 16.94 -5.94 -1.75
CA LYS A 119 17.79 -7.07 -2.21
C LYS A 119 17.00 -8.07 -3.06
N ASN A 120 15.75 -8.36 -2.70
CA ASN A 120 14.94 -9.38 -3.40
C ASN A 120 14.51 -8.98 -4.82
N THR A 121 14.71 -7.72 -5.21
CA THR A 121 14.45 -7.19 -6.55
C THR A 121 15.68 -6.48 -7.13
N ASP A 122 16.87 -7.02 -6.88
CA ASP A 122 18.16 -6.58 -7.40
C ASP A 122 18.47 -5.08 -7.19
N TYR A 123 17.89 -4.49 -6.14
CA TYR A 123 18.04 -3.08 -5.74
C TYR A 123 17.43 -2.08 -6.73
N ASP A 124 16.57 -2.52 -7.64
CA ASP A 124 15.91 -1.67 -8.62
C ASP A 124 14.99 -0.63 -7.97
N ASP A 125 14.93 0.56 -8.55
CA ASP A 125 13.85 1.52 -8.32
C ASP A 125 12.70 1.22 -9.29
N GLN A 126 11.73 0.43 -8.83
CA GLN A 126 10.61 -0.01 -9.63
C GLN A 126 9.68 1.13 -10.06
N LEU A 127 9.60 2.22 -9.26
CA LEU A 127 8.83 3.39 -9.68
C LEU A 127 9.47 4.08 -10.87
N ALA A 128 10.78 4.29 -10.84
CA ALA A 128 11.50 4.89 -11.97
C ALA A 128 11.33 4.05 -13.24
N LEU A 129 11.50 2.73 -13.14
CA LEU A 129 11.31 1.80 -14.26
C LEU A 129 9.87 1.82 -14.82
N LEU A 130 8.86 1.92 -13.94
CA LEU A 130 7.47 2.03 -14.38
C LEU A 130 7.19 3.39 -15.03
N GLN A 131 7.72 4.47 -14.48
CA GLN A 131 7.57 5.81 -15.04
C GLN A 131 8.11 5.92 -16.46
N GLU A 132 9.22 5.27 -16.79
CA GLU A 132 9.74 5.21 -18.16
C GLU A 132 8.71 4.66 -19.16
N ARG A 133 7.87 3.72 -18.71
CA ARG A 133 6.84 3.05 -19.54
C ARG A 133 5.55 3.85 -19.68
N VAL A 134 5.28 4.78 -18.76
CA VAL A 134 4.01 5.52 -18.71
C VAL A 134 4.19 7.03 -18.64
N THR A 135 5.39 7.53 -18.94
CA THR A 135 5.75 8.96 -18.84
C THR A 135 4.88 9.86 -19.71
N ASP A 136 4.36 9.34 -20.83
CA ASP A 136 3.43 10.03 -21.72
C ASP A 136 2.02 10.20 -21.12
N LEU A 137 1.68 9.43 -20.07
CA LEU A 137 0.38 9.50 -19.41
C LEU A 137 0.43 10.35 -18.13
N TYR A 138 1.47 10.21 -17.32
CA TYR A 138 1.54 10.78 -15.98
C TYR A 138 2.68 11.78 -15.83
N PRO A 139 2.39 13.08 -15.94
CA PRO A 139 3.40 14.11 -15.73
C PRO A 139 3.86 14.25 -14.28
N CYS A 140 3.05 13.87 -13.29
CA CYS A 140 3.39 14.01 -11.88
C CYS A 140 3.36 12.68 -11.13
N SER A 141 4.23 12.55 -10.15
CA SER A 141 4.28 11.41 -9.22
C SER A 141 4.70 11.85 -7.83
N THR A 142 4.34 11.02 -6.85
CA THR A 142 4.82 11.12 -5.47
C THR A 142 5.12 9.74 -4.93
N GLU A 143 5.97 9.67 -3.90
CA GLU A 143 6.32 8.43 -3.26
C GLU A 143 6.60 8.60 -1.77
N ALA A 144 6.43 7.53 -1.01
CA ALA A 144 6.83 7.49 0.39
C ALA A 144 7.19 6.06 0.81
N PHE A 145 8.36 5.90 1.40
CA PHE A 145 8.70 4.63 2.03
C PHE A 145 7.79 4.34 3.21
N TYR A 146 7.44 3.07 3.38
CA TYR A 146 6.83 2.56 4.59
C TYR A 146 7.62 1.40 5.21
N TRP A 147 8.57 0.83 4.47
CA TRP A 147 9.56 -0.10 5.00
C TRP A 147 10.91 0.14 4.33
N LYS A 148 11.91 0.50 5.13
CA LYS A 148 13.27 0.76 4.64
C LYS A 148 14.29 0.36 5.69
N ALA A 149 15.29 -0.40 5.29
CA ALA A 149 16.47 -0.71 6.09
C ALA A 149 17.59 -1.20 5.16
N ASP A 150 18.83 -0.84 5.49
CA ASP A 150 19.98 -1.31 4.75
C ASP A 150 20.26 -2.81 4.99
N PHE A 151 19.82 -3.33 6.13
CA PHE A 151 19.90 -4.74 6.45
C PHE A 151 18.82 -5.17 7.44
N ILE A 152 18.09 -6.22 7.10
CA ILE A 152 17.14 -6.93 7.98
C ILE A 152 17.76 -8.28 8.38
N PRO A 153 18.01 -8.52 9.69
CA PRO A 153 18.59 -9.77 10.18
C PRO A 153 17.50 -10.87 10.30
N HIS A 154 16.78 -11.13 9.23
CA HIS A 154 15.79 -12.20 9.15
C HIS A 154 16.29 -13.27 8.17
N PRO A 155 16.20 -14.58 8.47
CA PRO A 155 16.75 -15.64 7.63
C PRO A 155 16.33 -15.57 6.17
N HIS A 156 15.06 -15.26 5.91
CA HIS A 156 14.50 -15.17 4.56
C HIS A 156 14.74 -13.83 3.86
N ILE A 157 15.32 -12.83 4.53
CA ILE A 157 15.62 -11.53 3.94
C ILE A 157 17.14 -11.34 3.84
N ALA A 158 17.85 -11.37 4.97
CA ALA A 158 19.30 -11.22 5.09
C ALA A 158 19.88 -10.19 4.12
N GLY A 159 19.29 -8.99 4.10
CA GLY A 159 19.63 -7.92 3.16
C GLY A 159 18.77 -6.68 3.34
N SER A 160 18.90 -5.74 2.40
CA SER A 160 18.11 -4.50 2.41
C SER A 160 16.66 -4.73 2.05
N VAL A 161 15.82 -3.83 2.54
CA VAL A 161 14.42 -3.66 2.13
C VAL A 161 14.17 -2.21 1.77
N GLY A 162 13.31 -1.99 0.79
CA GLY A 162 12.87 -0.67 0.40
C GLY A 162 11.51 -0.79 -0.26
N MET A 163 10.43 -0.57 0.50
CA MET A 163 9.05 -0.64 0.01
C MET A 163 8.38 0.71 0.12
N LYS A 164 7.78 1.15 -0.99
CA LYS A 164 7.13 2.45 -1.14
C LYS A 164 5.64 2.32 -1.42
N LEU A 165 4.91 3.37 -1.04
CA LEU A 165 3.66 3.79 -1.68
C LEU A 165 4.05 4.73 -2.81
N ALA A 166 3.45 4.58 -3.98
CA ALA A 166 3.66 5.47 -5.11
C ALA A 166 2.32 5.95 -5.68
N THR A 167 2.26 7.22 -6.08
CA THR A 167 1.08 7.80 -6.73
C THR A 167 1.52 8.39 -8.07
N LEU A 168 0.84 8.01 -9.15
CA LEU A 168 0.97 8.63 -10.46
C LEU A 168 -0.26 9.49 -10.73
N SER A 169 -0.08 10.69 -11.27
CA SER A 169 -1.16 11.62 -11.54
C SER A 169 -1.04 12.28 -12.92
N ARG A 170 -2.16 12.33 -13.64
CA ARG A 170 -2.30 13.17 -14.84
C ARG A 170 -2.41 14.64 -14.50
N TYR A 171 -2.82 14.94 -13.27
CA TYR A 171 -3.08 16.28 -12.76
C TYR A 171 -1.95 16.76 -11.90
N GLU A 172 -1.87 18.08 -11.74
CA GLU A 172 -0.94 18.73 -10.86
C GLU A 172 -1.10 18.24 -9.42
N ILE A 173 0.03 18.00 -8.75
CA ILE A 173 0.10 17.74 -7.31
C ILE A 173 0.83 18.94 -6.71
N ASP A 174 0.12 19.74 -5.94
CA ASP A 174 0.66 20.93 -5.28
C ASP A 174 1.67 20.57 -4.18
N ARG A 175 1.29 19.61 -3.36
CA ARG A 175 2.14 19.08 -2.29
C ARG A 175 1.73 17.66 -1.92
N ALA A 176 2.64 16.95 -1.30
CA ALA A 176 2.36 15.64 -0.73
C ALA A 176 3.02 15.51 0.64
N GLU A 177 2.46 14.65 1.48
CA GLU A 177 2.99 14.37 2.81
C GLU A 177 2.87 12.89 3.16
N ARG A 178 3.86 12.41 3.90
CA ARG A 178 3.84 11.10 4.53
C ARG A 178 3.40 11.24 5.98
N ILE A 179 2.35 10.53 6.37
CA ILE A 179 1.86 10.47 7.75
C ILE A 179 2.06 9.05 8.26
N GLN A 180 2.91 8.87 9.27
CA GLN A 180 3.17 7.56 9.82
C GLN A 180 1.97 7.05 10.60
N LEU A 181 1.60 5.81 10.34
CA LEU A 181 0.60 5.06 11.10
C LEU A 181 1.23 4.42 12.36
N PRO A 182 0.42 4.05 13.36
CA PRO A 182 0.90 3.30 14.52
C PRO A 182 1.68 2.06 14.10
N ILE A 183 2.82 1.82 14.78
CA ILE A 183 3.69 0.67 14.55
C ILE A 183 3.27 -0.44 15.52
N ARG A 184 3.47 -1.68 15.13
CA ARG A 184 3.28 -2.87 15.99
C ARG A 184 4.09 -2.78 17.26
N ASP A 185 3.53 -3.30 18.32
CA ASP A 185 4.24 -3.38 19.60
C ASP A 185 5.35 -4.42 19.52
N ALA A 186 6.55 -4.00 19.84
CA ALA A 186 7.75 -4.83 19.82
C ALA A 186 8.79 -4.26 20.77
N ASN A 187 9.79 -5.08 21.11
CA ASN A 187 10.93 -4.59 21.87
C ASN A 187 11.71 -3.52 21.07
N LEU A 188 12.52 -2.73 21.77
CA LEU A 188 13.25 -1.58 21.21
C LEU A 188 14.12 -1.92 19.98
N ILE A 189 14.64 -3.14 19.90
CA ILE A 189 15.49 -3.58 18.80
C ILE A 189 14.63 -4.03 17.62
N SER A 190 13.70 -4.97 17.83
CA SER A 190 12.85 -5.53 16.77
C SER A 190 12.00 -4.46 16.08
N ARG A 191 11.53 -3.46 16.84
CA ARG A 191 10.75 -2.33 16.33
C ARG A 191 11.50 -1.52 15.27
N GLN A 192 12.84 -1.49 15.31
CA GLN A 192 13.63 -0.76 14.32
C GLN A 192 13.52 -1.36 12.91
N PHE A 193 13.35 -2.68 12.83
CA PHE A 193 13.31 -3.44 11.57
C PHE A 193 11.90 -3.61 10.98
N GLN A 194 10.86 -3.27 11.76
CA GLN A 194 9.47 -3.41 11.31
C GLN A 194 9.07 -2.38 10.24
N PRO A 195 8.08 -2.71 9.40
CA PRO A 195 7.43 -1.72 8.55
C PRO A 195 6.90 -0.53 9.37
N LYS A 196 7.06 0.65 8.85
CA LYS A 196 6.53 1.90 9.39
C LYS A 196 5.43 2.39 8.47
N ARG A 197 4.31 1.64 8.49
CA ARG A 197 3.14 1.90 7.64
C ARG A 197 2.77 3.38 7.65
N ALA A 198 2.25 3.87 6.54
CA ALA A 198 1.99 5.29 6.36
C ALA A 198 0.79 5.55 5.46
N LEU A 199 0.28 6.77 5.53
CA LEU A 199 -0.58 7.38 4.54
C LEU A 199 0.28 8.31 3.70
N LEU A 200 0.26 8.16 2.38
CA LEU A 200 0.79 9.13 1.44
C LEU A 200 -0.36 10.00 0.96
N VAL A 201 -0.43 11.22 1.45
CA VAL A 201 -1.50 12.19 1.17
C VAL A 201 -1.04 13.14 0.09
N ASN A 202 -1.74 13.17 -1.03
CA ASN A 202 -1.48 14.05 -2.16
C ASN A 202 -2.57 15.13 -2.22
N TYR A 203 -2.20 16.38 -2.38
CA TYR A 203 -3.10 17.51 -2.51
C TYR A 203 -3.11 17.99 -3.96
N LEU A 204 -4.21 17.72 -4.66
CA LEU A 204 -4.39 18.11 -6.05
C LEU A 204 -5.24 19.39 -6.09
N PRO A 205 -4.71 20.48 -6.65
CA PRO A 205 -5.43 21.76 -6.68
C PRO A 205 -6.70 21.68 -7.55
N LEU A 206 -7.76 22.35 -7.11
CA LEU A 206 -8.99 22.57 -7.86
C LEU A 206 -8.97 23.96 -8.45
N ARG A 207 -9.46 24.11 -9.69
CA ARG A 207 -9.41 25.39 -10.44
C ARG A 207 -10.03 26.55 -9.66
N ASP A 208 -11.12 26.29 -8.95
CA ASP A 208 -11.88 27.31 -8.22
C ASP A 208 -11.41 27.47 -6.76
N GLY A 209 -10.27 26.90 -6.44
CA GLY A 209 -9.64 26.94 -5.12
C GLY A 209 -9.86 25.67 -4.31
N GLY A 210 -9.05 25.52 -3.26
CA GLY A 210 -9.03 24.29 -2.45
C GLY A 210 -8.31 23.13 -3.15
N HIS A 211 -8.45 21.95 -2.58
CA HIS A 211 -7.76 20.73 -3.05
C HIS A 211 -8.68 19.51 -2.95
N LEU A 212 -8.44 18.54 -3.81
CA LEU A 212 -8.81 17.15 -3.58
C LEU A 212 -7.67 16.45 -2.85
N ALA A 213 -7.93 15.84 -1.69
CA ALA A 213 -6.96 15.00 -1.01
C ALA A 213 -7.05 13.57 -1.54
N VAL A 214 -5.96 13.07 -2.14
CA VAL A 214 -5.85 11.71 -2.64
C VAL A 214 -4.83 10.95 -1.81
N ILE A 215 -5.27 9.87 -1.17
CA ILE A 215 -4.48 9.17 -0.15
C ILE A 215 -4.20 7.75 -0.62
N ASN A 216 -2.92 7.36 -0.55
CA ASN A 216 -2.47 5.99 -0.79
C ASN A 216 -2.06 5.36 0.53
N THR A 217 -2.41 4.09 0.76
CA THR A 217 -2.06 3.38 1.99
C THR A 217 -1.83 1.89 1.76
N HIS A 218 -1.11 1.29 2.69
CA HIS A 218 -1.00 -0.16 2.84
C HIS A 218 -0.93 -0.45 4.35
N LEU A 219 -2.01 -0.98 4.92
CA LEU A 219 -2.10 -1.28 6.34
C LEU A 219 -1.34 -2.56 6.69
N ASP A 220 -1.08 -2.80 7.96
CA ASP A 220 -0.47 -4.04 8.42
C ASP A 220 -1.41 -5.24 8.20
N THR A 221 -0.83 -6.44 8.19
CA THR A 221 -1.57 -7.70 8.25
C THR A 221 -2.02 -7.98 9.69
N PHE A 222 -3.05 -8.79 9.85
CA PHE A 222 -3.47 -9.24 11.17
C PHE A 222 -2.36 -10.05 11.87
N MET A 223 -2.20 -9.84 13.17
CA MET A 223 -1.36 -10.65 14.04
C MET A 223 -2.09 -10.82 15.37
N ASP A 224 -2.23 -12.06 15.80
CA ASP A 224 -2.90 -12.37 17.07
C ASP A 224 -2.19 -11.70 18.25
N GLY A 225 -2.97 -11.08 19.14
CA GLY A 225 -2.46 -10.35 20.31
C GLY A 225 -1.89 -8.96 20.02
N ASP A 226 -1.94 -8.46 18.76
CA ASP A 226 -1.50 -7.10 18.38
C ASP A 226 -2.70 -6.24 17.94
N ASP A 227 -2.79 -5.01 18.44
CA ASP A 227 -3.84 -4.05 18.11
C ASP A 227 -3.42 -2.99 17.07
N ALA A 228 -2.23 -3.12 16.48
CA ALA A 228 -1.68 -2.13 15.55
C ALA A 228 -2.62 -1.84 14.38
N MET A 229 -3.23 -2.88 13.80
CA MET A 229 -4.19 -2.73 12.71
C MET A 229 -5.41 -1.90 13.14
N GLN A 230 -5.97 -2.15 14.31
CA GLN A 230 -7.08 -1.35 14.85
C GLN A 230 -6.66 0.11 15.04
N ARG A 231 -5.47 0.34 15.62
CA ARG A 231 -4.93 1.70 15.80
C ARG A 231 -4.67 2.39 14.47
N GLN A 232 -4.24 1.67 13.43
CA GLN A 232 -4.03 2.21 12.09
C GLN A 232 -5.35 2.62 11.43
N VAL A 233 -6.39 1.79 11.50
CA VAL A 233 -7.73 2.13 11.00
C VAL A 233 -8.30 3.35 11.73
N GLN A 234 -8.16 3.41 13.06
CA GLN A 234 -8.61 4.56 13.86
C GLN A 234 -7.84 5.85 13.50
N ALA A 235 -6.51 5.76 13.29
CA ALA A 235 -5.70 6.91 12.87
C ALA A 235 -6.12 7.40 11.48
N THR A 236 -6.38 6.48 10.56
CA THR A 236 -6.90 6.76 9.22
C THR A 236 -8.27 7.44 9.32
N SER A 237 -9.22 6.87 10.06
CA SER A 237 -10.55 7.46 10.28
C SER A 237 -10.47 8.89 10.82
N LYS A 238 -9.61 9.14 11.81
CA LYS A 238 -9.41 10.49 12.38
C LYS A 238 -8.89 11.50 11.35
N LEU A 239 -8.06 11.07 10.41
CA LEU A 239 -7.60 11.94 9.33
C LEU A 239 -8.73 12.27 8.37
N LEU A 240 -9.52 11.25 7.97
CA LEU A 240 -10.67 11.45 7.08
C LEU A 240 -11.73 12.33 7.72
N ASP A 241 -12.02 12.16 9.01
CA ASP A 241 -12.93 13.02 9.79
C ASP A 241 -12.49 14.51 9.74
N LYS A 242 -11.15 14.77 9.76
CA LYS A 242 -10.63 16.15 9.63
C LYS A 242 -10.87 16.73 8.24
N PHE A 243 -10.71 15.94 7.18
CA PHE A 243 -11.02 16.40 5.83
C PHE A 243 -12.51 16.69 5.66
N GLU A 244 -13.40 15.85 6.20
CA GLU A 244 -14.85 16.13 6.18
C GLU A 244 -15.18 17.41 6.95
N ALA A 245 -14.60 17.59 8.13
CA ALA A 245 -14.83 18.79 8.95
C ALA A 245 -14.32 20.07 8.29
N SER A 246 -13.24 20.00 7.50
CA SER A 246 -12.72 21.14 6.73
C SER A 246 -13.42 21.36 5.39
N GLY A 247 -14.34 20.48 5.00
CA GLY A 247 -14.99 20.55 3.69
C GLY A 247 -14.11 20.12 2.51
N THR A 248 -12.93 19.57 2.78
CA THR A 248 -12.00 19.09 1.75
C THR A 248 -12.48 17.75 1.20
N PRO A 249 -12.83 17.64 -0.09
CA PRO A 249 -13.14 16.35 -0.70
C PRO A 249 -11.88 15.46 -0.68
N TRP A 250 -12.09 14.18 -0.46
CA TRP A 250 -10.98 13.21 -0.37
C TRP A 250 -11.37 11.85 -0.95
N LEU A 251 -10.36 11.07 -1.32
CA LEU A 251 -10.44 9.64 -1.55
C LEU A 251 -9.19 8.97 -1.00
N ILE A 252 -9.33 7.74 -0.52
CA ILE A 252 -8.22 6.90 -0.08
C ILE A 252 -8.35 5.54 -0.74
N GLY A 253 -7.24 5.06 -1.31
CA GLY A 253 -7.14 3.72 -1.87
C GLY A 253 -5.92 2.98 -1.35
N GLY A 254 -5.98 1.66 -1.38
CA GLY A 254 -4.86 0.84 -0.97
C GLY A 254 -5.25 -0.58 -0.59
N ASP A 255 -4.24 -1.30 -0.14
CA ASP A 255 -4.37 -2.58 0.51
C ASP A 255 -4.60 -2.36 2.01
N PHE A 256 -5.80 -2.65 2.47
CA PHE A 256 -6.18 -2.51 3.87
C PHE A 256 -5.92 -3.78 4.69
N ASN A 257 -5.62 -4.90 4.03
CA ASN A 257 -5.43 -6.21 4.68
C ASN A 257 -6.60 -6.64 5.59
N LEU A 258 -7.79 -6.10 5.37
CA LEU A 258 -8.99 -6.31 6.17
C LEU A 258 -10.14 -6.80 5.29
N LEU A 259 -10.88 -7.78 5.78
CA LEU A 259 -12.03 -8.34 5.07
C LEU A 259 -13.27 -7.43 5.19
N PRO A 260 -14.15 -7.42 4.17
CA PRO A 260 -15.46 -6.79 4.27
C PRO A 260 -16.43 -7.65 5.09
N LEU A 261 -17.61 -7.12 5.32
CA LEU A 261 -18.65 -7.79 6.09
C LEU A 261 -18.98 -9.22 5.55
N GLY A 262 -18.94 -10.21 6.44
CA GLY A 262 -19.37 -11.57 6.17
C GLY A 262 -18.44 -12.40 5.28
N GLN A 263 -17.27 -11.91 4.91
CA GLN A 263 -16.35 -12.66 4.06
C GLN A 263 -15.49 -13.67 4.85
N TYR A 264 -15.22 -13.41 6.13
CA TYR A 264 -14.42 -14.29 6.99
C TYR A 264 -14.93 -15.75 6.99
N GLN A 265 -16.25 -15.96 7.11
CA GLN A 265 -16.85 -17.30 7.16
C GLN A 265 -16.74 -18.07 5.83
N ARG A 266 -16.48 -17.36 4.73
CA ARG A 266 -16.32 -17.93 3.39
C ARG A 266 -14.89 -18.34 3.08
N LEU A 267 -13.92 -17.87 3.86
CA LEU A 267 -12.52 -18.27 3.69
C LEU A 267 -12.34 -19.76 4.00
N PRO A 268 -11.42 -20.43 3.29
CA PRO A 268 -10.90 -21.72 3.70
C PRO A 268 -10.45 -21.68 5.17
N VAL A 269 -10.67 -22.79 5.89
CA VAL A 269 -10.40 -22.83 7.34
C VAL A 269 -8.94 -22.48 7.65
N GLU A 270 -8.02 -22.96 6.81
CA GLU A 270 -6.58 -22.76 6.92
C GLU A 270 -6.17 -21.29 6.78
N GLN A 271 -6.99 -20.49 6.09
CA GLN A 271 -6.73 -19.07 5.83
C GLN A 271 -7.34 -18.14 6.89
N ARG A 272 -8.23 -18.67 7.73
CA ARG A 272 -8.96 -17.85 8.73
C ARG A 272 -8.05 -17.30 9.81
N SER A 273 -6.95 -17.99 10.13
CA SER A 273 -5.95 -17.51 11.10
C SER A 273 -5.24 -16.23 10.68
N LEU A 274 -5.30 -15.87 9.40
CA LEU A 274 -4.72 -14.64 8.86
C LEU A 274 -5.61 -13.41 9.03
N TYR A 275 -6.85 -13.58 9.54
CA TYR A 275 -7.84 -12.52 9.67
C TYR A 275 -8.63 -12.63 10.97
N GLN A 276 -9.36 -11.56 11.30
CA GLN A 276 -10.30 -11.56 12.42
C GLN A 276 -11.75 -11.73 11.93
N PRO A 277 -12.61 -12.43 12.70
CA PRO A 277 -14.04 -12.53 12.39
C PRO A 277 -14.73 -11.17 12.32
N ASP A 278 -14.40 -10.28 13.26
CA ASP A 278 -14.90 -8.91 13.33
C ASP A 278 -13.87 -7.95 12.74
N SER A 279 -14.12 -7.55 11.49
CA SER A 279 -13.20 -6.69 10.76
C SER A 279 -13.18 -5.27 11.33
N GLN A 280 -12.01 -4.77 11.72
CA GLN A 280 -11.83 -3.38 12.15
C GLN A 280 -12.16 -2.37 11.05
N LEU A 281 -12.31 -2.80 9.80
CA LEU A 281 -12.68 -1.95 8.67
C LEU A 281 -14.06 -1.28 8.88
N HIS A 282 -14.92 -1.82 9.77
CA HIS A 282 -16.22 -1.25 10.13
C HIS A 282 -16.11 0.20 10.58
N VAL A 283 -15.03 0.60 11.24
CA VAL A 283 -14.77 1.99 11.65
C VAL A 283 -14.80 2.96 10.47
N LEU A 284 -14.46 2.49 9.27
CA LEU A 284 -14.50 3.28 8.04
C LEU A 284 -15.81 3.11 7.29
N TRP A 285 -16.28 1.88 7.04
CA TRP A 285 -17.49 1.68 6.23
C TRP A 285 -18.79 2.13 6.90
N ASP A 286 -18.81 2.26 8.22
CA ASP A 286 -19.95 2.81 8.95
C ASP A 286 -20.10 4.33 8.75
N LYS A 287 -19.01 5.00 8.32
CA LYS A 287 -18.97 6.46 8.12
C LYS A 287 -18.92 6.86 6.65
N TYR A 288 -18.23 6.07 5.82
CA TYR A 288 -17.83 6.47 4.48
C TYR A 288 -18.18 5.42 3.45
N PRO A 289 -18.61 5.84 2.25
CA PRO A 289 -18.83 4.93 1.14
C PRO A 289 -17.50 4.32 0.67
N MET A 290 -17.56 3.06 0.21
CA MET A 290 -16.41 2.31 -0.27
C MET A 290 -16.67 1.56 -1.58
N ILE A 291 -15.60 1.18 -2.26
CA ILE A 291 -15.54 0.32 -3.45
C ILE A 291 -14.50 -0.77 -3.17
N PRO A 292 -14.84 -2.06 -3.26
CA PRO A 292 -16.20 -2.60 -3.31
C PRO A 292 -16.94 -2.36 -1.99
N ASN A 293 -18.26 -2.17 -2.04
CA ASN A 293 -19.06 -2.01 -0.83
C ASN A 293 -19.60 -3.36 -0.30
N ASN A 294 -20.15 -3.34 0.92
CA ASN A 294 -20.63 -4.56 1.58
C ASN A 294 -21.76 -5.28 0.82
N VAL A 295 -22.58 -4.56 0.06
CA VAL A 295 -23.64 -5.16 -0.77
C VAL A 295 -23.03 -5.88 -1.98
N GLU A 296 -22.05 -5.26 -2.61
CA GLU A 296 -21.34 -5.83 -3.77
C GLU A 296 -20.59 -7.10 -3.40
N VAL A 297 -19.83 -7.11 -2.30
CA VAL A 297 -19.04 -8.28 -1.87
C VAL A 297 -19.86 -9.40 -1.24
N SER A 298 -21.12 -9.18 -0.92
CA SER A 298 -22.04 -10.19 -0.38
C SER A 298 -23.13 -10.63 -1.35
N GLY A 299 -23.35 -9.88 -2.44
CA GLY A 299 -24.39 -10.12 -3.43
C GLY A 299 -24.17 -11.29 -4.37
N LEU A 300 -25.04 -11.42 -5.38
CA LEU A 300 -24.97 -12.49 -6.38
C LEU A 300 -23.70 -12.39 -7.24
N ASP A 301 -23.27 -11.17 -7.55
CA ASP A 301 -22.09 -10.87 -8.35
C ASP A 301 -20.80 -10.72 -7.52
N ARG A 302 -20.79 -11.17 -6.26
CA ARG A 302 -19.67 -10.99 -5.32
C ARG A 302 -18.31 -11.41 -5.86
N LEU A 303 -18.25 -12.40 -6.75
CA LEU A 303 -17.00 -12.88 -7.32
C LEU A 303 -16.28 -11.84 -8.19
N LYS A 304 -17.04 -10.89 -8.76
CA LYS A 304 -16.47 -9.77 -9.54
C LYS A 304 -15.74 -8.74 -8.68
N TRP A 305 -15.91 -8.82 -7.35
CA TRP A 305 -15.38 -7.85 -6.40
C TRP A 305 -14.27 -8.40 -5.50
N LEU A 306 -13.80 -9.63 -5.79
CA LEU A 306 -12.62 -10.19 -5.13
C LEU A 306 -11.38 -9.49 -5.67
N THR A 307 -10.52 -9.06 -4.74
CA THR A 307 -9.33 -8.26 -5.07
C THR A 307 -8.02 -8.99 -4.79
N HIS A 308 -8.07 -10.14 -4.14
CA HIS A 308 -6.87 -10.85 -3.76
C HIS A 308 -6.95 -12.34 -4.12
N PHE A 309 -5.91 -12.79 -4.81
CA PHE A 309 -5.65 -14.19 -5.16
C PHE A 309 -4.36 -14.64 -4.46
N PRO A 310 -4.44 -15.25 -3.28
CA PRO A 310 -3.25 -15.66 -2.53
C PRO A 310 -2.30 -16.55 -3.33
N ASN A 311 -1.01 -16.46 -3.03
CA ASN A 311 0.01 -17.34 -3.64
C ASN A 311 0.01 -18.75 -3.01
N ASP A 312 -0.79 -19.00 -1.99
CA ASP A 312 -1.01 -20.34 -1.44
C ASP A 312 -1.49 -21.30 -2.55
N PRO A 313 -0.73 -22.36 -2.90
CA PRO A 313 -1.06 -23.25 -4.01
C PRO A 313 -2.35 -24.05 -3.80
N ARG A 314 -2.89 -24.06 -2.59
CA ARG A 314 -4.21 -24.68 -2.28
C ARG A 314 -5.38 -23.81 -2.73
N ILE A 315 -5.14 -22.54 -3.05
CA ILE A 315 -6.16 -21.58 -3.49
C ILE A 315 -6.10 -21.46 -5.00
N SER A 316 -7.20 -21.81 -5.68
CA SER A 316 -7.26 -21.91 -7.14
C SER A 316 -7.71 -20.63 -7.86
N GLY A 317 -8.08 -19.58 -7.13
CA GLY A 317 -8.55 -18.31 -7.70
C GLY A 317 -8.72 -17.23 -6.64
N PRO A 318 -9.09 -16.00 -7.03
CA PRO A 318 -9.41 -14.95 -6.07
C PRO A 318 -10.49 -15.40 -5.09
N ASP A 319 -10.28 -15.17 -3.80
CA ASP A 319 -11.19 -15.67 -2.76
C ASP A 319 -11.57 -14.62 -1.70
N ARG A 320 -10.93 -13.45 -1.73
CA ARG A 320 -11.16 -12.38 -0.75
C ARG A 320 -10.99 -10.98 -1.32
N THR A 321 -11.49 -10.00 -0.56
CA THR A 321 -11.39 -8.58 -0.86
C THR A 321 -10.64 -7.92 0.28
N VAL A 322 -9.51 -7.29 -0.01
CA VAL A 322 -8.65 -6.58 0.95
C VAL A 322 -8.21 -5.20 0.44
N ASP A 323 -8.44 -4.94 -0.84
CA ASP A 323 -8.13 -3.66 -1.49
C ASP A 323 -9.41 -2.85 -1.68
N TYR A 324 -9.36 -1.58 -1.36
CA TYR A 324 -10.54 -0.70 -1.39
C TYR A 324 -10.21 0.70 -1.85
N LEU A 325 -11.27 1.40 -2.32
CA LEU A 325 -11.34 2.85 -2.45
C LEU A 325 -12.43 3.35 -1.52
N PHE A 326 -12.08 4.08 -0.44
CA PHE A 326 -13.03 4.88 0.32
C PHE A 326 -13.03 6.30 -0.20
N TYR A 327 -14.16 6.99 -0.11
CA TYR A 327 -14.29 8.33 -0.66
C TYR A 327 -15.24 9.20 0.15
N SER A 328 -14.97 10.51 0.11
CA SER A 328 -15.82 11.51 0.72
C SER A 328 -17.25 11.43 0.16
N PRO A 329 -18.30 11.55 0.99
CA PRO A 329 -19.69 11.67 0.52
C PRO A 329 -19.93 12.84 -0.44
N ARG A 330 -19.00 13.80 -0.53
CA ARG A 330 -19.04 14.91 -1.50
C ARG A 330 -18.74 14.46 -2.94
N LEU A 331 -18.09 13.32 -3.11
CA LEU A 331 -17.83 12.72 -4.41
C LEU A 331 -19.00 11.82 -4.82
N LYS A 332 -19.41 11.89 -6.06
CA LYS A 332 -20.45 10.99 -6.59
C LYS A 332 -19.79 9.86 -7.36
N ARG A 333 -19.89 8.63 -6.86
CA ARG A 333 -19.49 7.43 -7.62
C ARG A 333 -20.38 7.28 -8.85
N VAL A 334 -19.78 7.14 -10.04
CA VAL A 334 -20.48 6.92 -11.32
C VAL A 334 -20.11 5.59 -11.97
N GLY A 335 -19.11 4.89 -11.45
CA GLY A 335 -18.73 3.56 -11.90
C GLY A 335 -17.67 2.95 -11.01
N ALA A 336 -17.57 1.61 -11.03
CA ALA A 336 -16.50 0.87 -10.39
C ALA A 336 -16.35 -0.52 -10.97
N SER A 337 -15.17 -1.10 -10.84
CA SER A 337 -14.84 -2.48 -11.22
C SER A 337 -13.59 -2.96 -10.48
N VAL A 338 -13.43 -4.28 -10.43
CA VAL A 338 -12.15 -4.93 -10.18
C VAL A 338 -11.74 -5.59 -11.50
N ARG A 339 -10.53 -5.30 -11.99
CA ARG A 339 -10.04 -5.93 -13.22
C ARG A 339 -9.39 -7.26 -12.84
N GLN A 340 -10.01 -8.37 -13.25
CA GLN A 340 -9.59 -9.71 -12.87
C GLN A 340 -9.01 -10.50 -14.05
N GLU A 341 -9.71 -10.56 -15.16
CA GLU A 341 -9.52 -11.55 -16.24
C GLU A 341 -8.08 -11.69 -16.73
N ASP A 342 -7.40 -10.58 -17.00
CA ASP A 342 -6.06 -10.54 -17.56
C ASP A 342 -4.98 -10.10 -16.57
N THR A 343 -5.32 -9.99 -15.28
CA THR A 343 -4.40 -9.55 -14.22
C THR A 343 -4.07 -10.61 -13.18
N LEU A 344 -4.73 -11.79 -13.26
CA LEU A 344 -4.62 -12.88 -12.28
C LEU A 344 -3.19 -13.39 -12.05
N LEU A 345 -2.27 -13.20 -13.02
CA LEU A 345 -0.91 -13.70 -12.93
C LEU A 345 0.13 -12.60 -12.68
N ILE A 346 -0.29 -11.33 -12.70
CA ILE A 346 0.62 -10.17 -12.60
C ILE A 346 0.97 -9.86 -11.14
N SER A 347 0.00 -9.99 -10.26
CA SER A 347 0.14 -9.78 -8.81
C SER A 347 -0.84 -10.69 -8.08
N ASN A 348 -0.60 -10.95 -6.80
CA ASN A 348 -1.58 -11.60 -5.93
C ASN A 348 -2.74 -10.64 -5.54
N HIS A 349 -2.67 -9.36 -5.92
CA HIS A 349 -3.76 -8.40 -5.83
C HIS A 349 -4.25 -7.98 -7.20
N LEU A 350 -5.52 -7.57 -7.29
CA LEU A 350 -6.20 -7.20 -8.51
C LEU A 350 -6.59 -5.71 -8.46
N PRO A 351 -6.42 -4.96 -9.57
CA PRO A 351 -6.71 -3.53 -9.60
C PRO A 351 -8.16 -3.20 -9.25
N VAL A 352 -8.37 -2.33 -8.27
CA VAL A 352 -9.68 -1.74 -7.96
C VAL A 352 -9.77 -0.38 -8.63
N ILE A 353 -10.84 -0.19 -9.40
CA ILE A 353 -11.07 1.01 -10.20
C ILE A 353 -12.35 1.68 -9.76
N GLY A 354 -12.28 2.98 -9.45
CA GLY A 354 -13.42 3.83 -9.16
C GLY A 354 -13.51 5.00 -10.13
N ARG A 355 -14.74 5.37 -10.50
CA ARG A 355 -15.02 6.58 -11.29
C ARG A 355 -15.92 7.51 -10.48
N PHE A 356 -15.51 8.75 -10.34
CA PHE A 356 -16.14 9.73 -9.49
C PHE A 356 -16.43 11.02 -10.26
N LEU A 357 -17.51 11.74 -9.90
CA LEU A 357 -17.65 13.15 -10.26
C LEU A 357 -17.17 13.99 -9.07
N LEU A 358 -16.30 14.95 -9.35
CA LEU A 358 -15.86 15.93 -8.37
C LEU A 358 -17.03 16.84 -7.98
N PRO A 359 -17.08 17.32 -6.74
CA PRO A 359 -18.12 18.28 -6.34
C PRO A 359 -17.99 19.56 -7.15
N VAL A 360 -19.12 20.16 -7.46
CA VAL A 360 -19.17 21.56 -7.89
C VAL A 360 -19.22 22.36 -6.59
N LEU A 361 -18.15 23.11 -6.34
CA LEU A 361 -18.12 24.01 -5.17
C LEU A 361 -19.14 25.13 -5.39
N PRO A 362 -19.91 25.50 -4.35
CA PRO A 362 -20.93 26.55 -4.45
C PRO A 362 -20.33 27.94 -4.70
#